data_e0765c911d2201bdc7ad5700054096d8
#
_entry.id   e0765c911d2201bdc7ad5700054096d8
#
_cell.length_a   1.000
_cell.length_b   1.000
_cell.length_c   1.000
_cell.angle_alpha   90.00
_cell.angle_beta   90.00
_cell.angle_gamma   90.00
#
_symmetry.space_group_name_H-M   'P 1'
#
loop_
_entity.id
_entity.type
_entity.pdbx_description
1 polymer ?
#
loop_
_entity_poly.entity_id
_entity_poly.type
_entity_poly.pdbx_seq_one_letter_code
_entity_poly.pdbx_strand_id
1 'polypeptide(L)'
;MAKICIDPGHYKKQNRSPGIHEYYESEMVWKLANMQKKYLEQLGHQVILTRTDPNKDLALVSRGKASKGCDLFISDHSNAVGSGMNETVSHASIIRMTDDATVKCDDVAKEFAAQIGPVIAHIMGITYKVTTRQAQSDRNGDGIKNDNYYGVLHGARLVGTPGVILEHGFHTHTKTVRWLLKDENLEKLAKAEAECIDKFFKKEAPQEPKAEYHVVKSGEVLGRIAKNYGLTKEEILRLNPEIKNPNLIGVGQKIRIK
;
A
#
# COMPACT_ATOMS: atom_id res chain seq x y z
N MET A 1 -5.95 11.14 3.83
CA MET A 1 -5.56 10.69 5.19
C MET A 1 -6.04 9.26 5.35
N ALA A 2 -5.14 8.34 5.69
CA ALA A 2 -5.44 6.93 5.92
C ALA A 2 -4.99 6.51 7.32
N LYS A 3 -5.51 5.38 7.80
CA LYS A 3 -5.14 4.77 9.07
C LYS A 3 -4.36 3.47 8.80
N ILE A 4 -3.11 3.43 9.16
CA ILE A 4 -2.17 2.35 8.85
C ILE A 4 -1.85 1.58 10.14
N CYS A 5 -1.91 0.26 10.08
CA CYS A 5 -1.45 -0.60 11.16
C CYS A 5 -0.12 -1.24 10.75
N ILE A 6 0.94 -0.97 11.50
CA ILE A 6 2.26 -1.55 11.27
C ILE A 6 2.55 -2.58 12.36
N ASP A 7 2.94 -3.77 11.95
CA ASP A 7 3.36 -4.86 12.82
C ASP A 7 4.87 -5.08 12.69
N PRO A 8 5.68 -4.59 13.64
CA PRO A 8 7.08 -5.01 13.69
C PRO A 8 7.12 -6.50 14.06
N GLY A 9 7.58 -7.34 13.13
CA GLY A 9 7.65 -8.79 13.31
C GLY A 9 8.47 -9.20 14.55
N HIS A 10 8.20 -10.40 15.07
CA HIS A 10 8.93 -10.97 16.20
C HIS A 10 8.89 -10.10 17.49
N TYR A 11 9.77 -10.35 18.46
CA TYR A 11 9.94 -9.58 19.69
C TYR A 11 11.29 -9.92 20.35
N LYS A 12 11.73 -9.14 21.31
CA LYS A 12 13.04 -9.30 21.98
C LYS A 12 14.20 -9.40 20.97
N LYS A 13 15.07 -10.39 21.17
CA LYS A 13 16.19 -10.73 20.27
C LYS A 13 15.89 -12.04 19.54
N GLN A 14 15.01 -11.97 18.54
CA GLN A 14 14.64 -13.13 17.72
C GLN A 14 15.17 -13.00 16.29
N ASN A 15 15.34 -14.14 15.65
CA ASN A 15 15.87 -14.31 14.30
C ASN A 15 17.20 -13.58 14.10
N ARG A 16 18.22 -14.11 14.79
CA ARG A 16 19.60 -13.68 14.66
C ARG A 16 20.17 -14.12 13.32
N SER A 17 20.92 -13.26 12.65
CA SER A 17 21.68 -13.67 11.48
C SER A 17 22.70 -14.75 11.85
N PRO A 18 22.79 -15.84 11.08
CA PRO A 18 23.70 -16.93 11.42
C PRO A 18 25.19 -16.56 11.29
N GLY A 19 25.53 -15.56 10.49
CA GLY A 19 26.93 -15.15 10.27
C GLY A 19 27.27 -13.73 10.77
N ILE A 20 26.28 -12.90 11.06
CA ILE A 20 26.47 -11.52 11.54
C ILE A 20 25.73 -11.39 12.86
N HIS A 21 26.42 -11.66 13.93
CA HIS A 21 25.82 -11.93 15.24
C HIS A 21 25.24 -10.71 15.96
N GLU A 22 25.58 -9.50 15.53
CA GLU A 22 24.96 -8.26 16.00
C GLU A 22 23.58 -7.97 15.39
N TYR A 23 23.20 -8.70 14.32
CA TYR A 23 21.90 -8.53 13.68
C TYR A 23 20.82 -9.44 14.29
N TYR A 24 19.71 -8.83 14.69
CA TYR A 24 18.46 -9.49 15.03
C TYR A 24 17.33 -8.87 14.20
N GLU A 25 16.58 -9.70 13.50
CA GLU A 25 15.42 -9.26 12.72
C GLU A 25 14.46 -8.41 13.55
N SER A 26 14.12 -8.90 14.74
CA SER A 26 13.20 -8.21 15.66
C SER A 26 13.64 -6.79 16.07
N GLU A 27 14.95 -6.54 16.19
CA GLU A 27 15.47 -5.20 16.49
C GLU A 27 15.43 -4.31 15.25
N MET A 28 15.75 -4.85 14.08
CA MET A 28 15.72 -4.12 12.82
C MET A 28 14.28 -3.66 12.49
N VAL A 29 13.32 -4.59 12.49
CA VAL A 29 11.92 -4.26 12.17
C VAL A 29 11.29 -3.32 13.20
N TRP A 30 11.71 -3.40 14.47
CA TRP A 30 11.26 -2.45 15.50
C TRP A 30 11.72 -1.02 15.18
N LYS A 31 12.97 -0.84 14.79
CA LYS A 31 13.50 0.47 14.37
C LYS A 31 12.77 0.96 13.12
N LEU A 32 12.65 0.10 12.10
CA LEU A 32 12.00 0.43 10.82
C LEU A 32 10.57 0.88 11.03
N ALA A 33 9.76 0.11 11.76
CA ALA A 33 8.35 0.43 12.03
C ALA A 33 8.16 1.77 12.75
N ASN A 34 9.06 2.11 13.69
CA ASN A 34 9.01 3.41 14.36
C ASN A 34 9.40 4.56 13.43
N MET A 35 10.36 4.35 12.52
CA MET A 35 10.71 5.33 11.49
C MET A 35 9.58 5.51 10.48
N GLN A 36 8.96 4.41 9.99
CA GLN A 36 7.79 4.46 9.11
C GLN A 36 6.64 5.23 9.78
N LYS A 37 6.33 4.93 11.06
CA LYS A 37 5.32 5.65 11.83
C LYS A 37 5.60 7.15 11.84
N LYS A 38 6.82 7.56 12.18
CA LYS A 38 7.24 8.97 12.18
C LYS A 38 6.96 9.66 10.84
N TYR A 39 7.37 9.04 9.72
CA TYR A 39 7.21 9.65 8.40
C TYR A 39 5.74 9.66 7.94
N LEU A 40 4.98 8.60 8.21
CA LEU A 40 3.56 8.55 7.88
C LEU A 40 2.74 9.58 8.67
N GLU A 41 3.05 9.77 9.95
CA GLU A 41 2.39 10.81 10.76
C GLU A 41 2.75 12.22 10.27
N GLN A 42 3.99 12.47 9.82
CA GLN A 42 4.37 13.73 9.18
C GLN A 42 3.61 13.99 7.87
N LEU A 43 3.24 12.93 7.13
CA LEU A 43 2.42 12.99 5.92
C LEU A 43 0.92 13.11 6.21
N GLY A 44 0.51 13.11 7.49
CA GLY A 44 -0.86 13.30 7.93
C GLY A 44 -1.68 12.02 8.06
N HIS A 45 -1.05 10.85 8.06
CA HIS A 45 -1.72 9.58 8.33
C HIS A 45 -1.83 9.28 9.83
N GLN A 46 -2.78 8.42 10.20
CA GLN A 46 -2.84 7.83 11.54
C GLN A 46 -2.10 6.49 11.53
N VAL A 47 -1.22 6.26 12.51
CA VAL A 47 -0.45 5.01 12.57
C VAL A 47 -0.61 4.32 13.92
N ILE A 48 -0.96 3.04 13.87
CA ILE A 48 -1.00 2.14 15.00
C ILE A 48 0.14 1.13 14.85
N LEU A 49 0.92 0.95 15.90
CA LEU A 49 1.82 -0.20 16.01
C LEU A 49 1.11 -1.33 16.76
N THR A 50 1.24 -2.57 16.28
CA THR A 50 0.65 -3.74 16.96
C THR A 50 1.22 -3.97 18.34
N ARG A 51 2.46 -3.50 18.57
CA ARG A 51 3.18 -3.55 19.85
C ARG A 51 3.75 -2.18 20.17
N THR A 52 3.67 -1.80 21.45
CA THR A 52 4.29 -0.57 21.99
C THR A 52 5.53 -0.84 22.83
N ASP A 53 5.85 -2.13 23.03
CA ASP A 53 7.01 -2.60 23.77
C ASP A 53 7.72 -3.68 22.95
N PRO A 54 9.02 -3.50 22.61
CA PRO A 54 9.78 -4.46 21.81
C PRO A 54 9.95 -5.82 22.50
N ASN A 55 9.78 -5.88 23.83
CA ASN A 55 9.98 -7.09 24.63
C ASN A 55 8.70 -7.92 24.83
N LYS A 56 7.53 -7.37 24.49
CA LYS A 56 6.26 -8.08 24.63
C LYS A 56 5.89 -8.78 23.34
N ASP A 57 5.52 -10.05 23.45
CA ASP A 57 4.93 -10.81 22.35
C ASP A 57 3.43 -10.53 22.22
N LEU A 58 2.93 -10.76 21.02
CA LEU A 58 1.51 -10.82 20.72
C LEU A 58 1.30 -11.94 19.71
N ALA A 59 0.32 -12.81 19.98
CA ALA A 59 -0.01 -13.94 19.12
C ALA A 59 -0.30 -13.46 17.67
N LEU A 60 0.18 -14.21 16.66
CA LEU A 60 0.16 -13.80 15.26
C LEU A 60 -1.23 -13.34 14.77
N VAL A 61 -2.28 -14.10 15.08
CA VAL A 61 -3.66 -13.72 14.70
C VAL A 61 -4.10 -12.44 15.42
N SER A 62 -3.69 -12.24 16.67
CA SER A 62 -3.99 -11.02 17.44
C SER A 62 -3.28 -9.80 16.88
N ARG A 63 -2.04 -9.94 16.35
CA ARG A 63 -1.34 -8.87 15.64
C ARG A 63 -2.15 -8.40 14.44
N GLY A 64 -2.61 -9.33 13.58
CA GLY A 64 -3.45 -9.00 12.45
C GLY A 64 -4.78 -8.35 12.86
N LYS A 65 -5.46 -8.90 13.90
CA LYS A 65 -6.72 -8.34 14.40
C LYS A 65 -6.58 -6.93 14.99
N ALA A 66 -5.40 -6.52 15.45
CA ALA A 66 -5.14 -5.15 15.91
C ALA A 66 -5.36 -4.11 14.80
N SER A 67 -5.34 -4.52 13.53
CA SER A 67 -5.61 -3.64 12.37
C SER A 67 -7.09 -3.31 12.16
N LYS A 68 -8.00 -3.74 13.03
CA LYS A 68 -9.44 -3.45 12.87
C LYS A 68 -9.69 -1.96 12.68
N GLY A 69 -10.36 -1.62 11.58
CA GLY A 69 -10.69 -0.24 11.21
C GLY A 69 -9.48 0.55 10.67
N CYS A 70 -8.40 -0.12 10.29
CA CYS A 70 -7.33 0.46 9.50
C CYS A 70 -7.56 0.22 8.00
N ASP A 71 -6.98 1.09 7.17
CA ASP A 71 -7.05 1.01 5.72
C ASP A 71 -6.00 0.06 5.14
N LEU A 72 -4.93 -0.21 5.89
CA LEU A 72 -3.86 -1.12 5.50
C LEU A 72 -3.16 -1.70 6.73
N PHE A 73 -2.81 -2.99 6.65
CA PHE A 73 -1.96 -3.71 7.59
C PHE A 73 -0.62 -4.06 6.91
N ILE A 74 0.48 -3.71 7.56
CA ILE A 74 1.84 -4.01 7.10
C ILE A 74 2.56 -4.75 8.21
N SER A 75 3.12 -5.94 7.92
CA SER A 75 3.99 -6.66 8.84
C SER A 75 5.42 -6.67 8.29
N ASP A 76 6.34 -6.04 9.02
CA ASP A 76 7.74 -5.90 8.61
C ASP A 76 8.58 -7.07 9.08
N HIS A 77 9.41 -7.60 8.17
CA HIS A 77 10.25 -8.77 8.36
C HIS A 77 11.56 -8.69 7.58
N SER A 78 12.45 -9.62 7.85
CA SER A 78 13.55 -10.02 6.97
C SER A 78 13.58 -11.54 6.84
N ASN A 79 13.72 -12.04 5.64
CA ASN A 79 13.61 -13.45 5.30
C ASN A 79 14.87 -14.25 5.64
N ALA A 80 14.76 -15.58 5.58
CA ALA A 80 15.87 -16.51 5.72
C ALA A 80 15.82 -17.63 4.66
N VAL A 81 16.98 -18.15 4.29
CA VAL A 81 17.10 -19.38 3.47
C VAL A 81 17.93 -20.38 4.25
N GLY A 82 17.28 -21.45 4.71
CA GLY A 82 17.95 -22.47 5.51
C GLY A 82 18.42 -21.98 6.88
N SER A 83 19.41 -22.63 7.47
CA SER A 83 19.93 -22.34 8.82
C SER A 83 21.30 -21.64 8.82
N GLY A 84 21.91 -21.45 7.65
CA GLY A 84 23.24 -20.82 7.49
C GLY A 84 23.22 -19.60 6.58
N MET A 85 24.38 -19.01 6.35
CA MET A 85 24.53 -17.92 5.38
C MET A 85 24.30 -18.43 3.96
N ASN A 86 23.64 -17.60 3.15
CA ASN A 86 23.35 -17.88 1.74
C ASN A 86 23.59 -16.61 0.91
N GLU A 87 24.68 -16.61 0.14
CA GLU A 87 25.09 -15.44 -0.65
C GLU A 87 24.45 -15.39 -2.05
N THR A 88 23.58 -16.34 -2.39
CA THR A 88 22.96 -16.44 -3.72
C THR A 88 21.54 -15.92 -3.75
N VAL A 89 20.85 -15.84 -2.60
CA VAL A 89 19.46 -15.39 -2.50
C VAL A 89 19.38 -14.03 -1.83
N SER A 90 19.02 -13.03 -2.63
CA SER A 90 18.82 -11.66 -2.14
C SER A 90 17.75 -10.95 -2.97
N HIS A 91 16.55 -10.87 -2.46
CA HIS A 91 15.44 -10.09 -3.03
C HIS A 91 14.47 -9.67 -1.91
N ALA A 92 13.72 -8.61 -2.12
CA ALA A 92 12.59 -8.31 -1.26
C ALA A 92 11.42 -9.25 -1.60
N SER A 93 10.71 -9.75 -0.58
CA SER A 93 9.52 -10.57 -0.80
C SER A 93 8.30 -9.84 -0.26
N ILE A 94 7.36 -9.53 -1.13
CA ILE A 94 6.09 -8.93 -0.75
C ILE A 94 5.05 -10.04 -0.72
N ILE A 95 4.66 -10.44 0.47
CA ILE A 95 3.67 -11.50 0.65
C ILE A 95 2.33 -10.83 0.90
N ARG A 96 1.45 -10.84 -0.09
CA ARG A 96 0.12 -10.28 0.04
C ARG A 96 -0.89 -11.32 0.53
N MET A 97 -2.03 -10.85 0.97
CA MET A 97 -3.18 -11.71 1.23
C MET A 97 -3.51 -12.60 0.02
N THR A 98 -4.05 -13.77 0.28
CA THR A 98 -4.54 -14.68 -0.77
C THR A 98 -5.80 -14.14 -1.41
N ASP A 99 -5.98 -14.47 -2.69
CA ASP A 99 -7.21 -14.13 -3.40
C ASP A 99 -8.36 -15.01 -2.85
N ASP A 100 -9.31 -14.34 -2.23
CA ASP A 100 -10.57 -14.91 -1.81
C ASP A 100 -11.66 -13.99 -2.36
N ALA A 101 -12.47 -14.51 -3.27
CA ALA A 101 -13.46 -13.77 -4.03
C ALA A 101 -14.52 -13.02 -3.17
N THR A 102 -14.54 -13.27 -1.87
CA THR A 102 -15.56 -12.73 -0.97
C THR A 102 -15.18 -11.39 -0.32
N VAL A 103 -13.92 -10.93 -0.44
CA VAL A 103 -13.44 -9.76 0.32
C VAL A 103 -12.58 -8.81 -0.55
N LYS A 104 -13.02 -7.56 -0.70
CA LYS A 104 -12.30 -6.51 -1.44
C LYS A 104 -10.90 -6.19 -0.91
N CYS A 105 -10.57 -6.58 0.32
CA CYS A 105 -9.25 -6.33 0.89
C CYS A 105 -8.12 -7.03 0.11
N ASP A 106 -8.40 -8.11 -0.59
CA ASP A 106 -7.41 -8.83 -1.39
C ASP A 106 -6.96 -8.00 -2.61
N ASP A 107 -7.88 -7.30 -3.26
CA ASP A 107 -7.57 -6.42 -4.39
C ASP A 107 -6.70 -5.23 -3.95
N VAL A 108 -7.02 -4.62 -2.82
CA VAL A 108 -6.23 -3.52 -2.25
C VAL A 108 -4.81 -3.99 -1.90
N ALA A 109 -4.69 -5.16 -1.25
CA ALA A 109 -3.39 -5.74 -0.91
C ALA A 109 -2.57 -6.08 -2.15
N LYS A 110 -3.21 -6.58 -3.20
CA LYS A 110 -2.58 -6.89 -4.50
C LYS A 110 -2.05 -5.64 -5.19
N GLU A 111 -2.86 -4.59 -5.25
CA GLU A 111 -2.48 -3.32 -5.86
C GLU A 111 -1.35 -2.65 -5.07
N PHE A 112 -1.44 -2.63 -3.74
CA PHE A 112 -0.39 -2.08 -2.89
C PHE A 112 0.93 -2.85 -3.04
N ALA A 113 0.89 -4.19 -3.03
CA ALA A 113 2.08 -5.02 -3.19
C ALA A 113 2.82 -4.76 -4.52
N ALA A 114 2.08 -4.48 -5.59
CA ALA A 114 2.65 -4.14 -6.89
C ALA A 114 3.36 -2.77 -6.89
N GLN A 115 2.97 -1.85 -6.00
CA GLN A 115 3.58 -0.52 -5.90
C GLN A 115 4.76 -0.49 -4.92
N ILE A 116 4.66 -1.16 -3.77
CA ILE A 116 5.69 -1.11 -2.72
C ILE A 116 6.92 -1.96 -3.07
N GLY A 117 6.75 -3.08 -3.75
CA GLY A 117 7.84 -3.97 -4.13
C GLY A 117 8.96 -3.30 -4.92
N PRO A 118 8.67 -2.57 -6.01
CA PRO A 118 9.68 -1.79 -6.75
C PRO A 118 10.39 -0.74 -5.89
N VAL A 119 9.70 -0.11 -4.94
CA VAL A 119 10.28 0.92 -4.06
C VAL A 119 11.34 0.30 -3.15
N ILE A 120 10.99 -0.79 -2.44
CA ILE A 120 11.94 -1.51 -1.56
C ILE A 120 13.14 -1.99 -2.38
N ALA A 121 12.89 -2.61 -3.53
CA ALA A 121 13.95 -3.12 -4.41
C ALA A 121 14.91 -2.02 -4.86
N HIS A 122 14.39 -0.87 -5.26
CA HIS A 122 15.19 0.29 -5.69
C HIS A 122 16.06 0.84 -4.55
N ILE A 123 15.47 1.06 -3.38
CA ILE A 123 16.19 1.64 -2.22
C ILE A 123 17.27 0.70 -1.70
N MET A 124 17.01 -0.60 -1.69
CA MET A 124 17.96 -1.60 -1.21
C MET A 124 18.96 -2.07 -2.28
N GLY A 125 18.75 -1.72 -3.55
CA GLY A 125 19.59 -2.21 -4.67
C GLY A 125 19.49 -3.71 -4.91
N ILE A 126 18.30 -4.31 -4.71
CA ILE A 126 17.99 -5.73 -4.87
C ILE A 126 16.79 -5.92 -5.80
N THR A 127 16.48 -7.15 -6.18
CA THR A 127 15.23 -7.47 -6.89
C THR A 127 14.07 -7.65 -5.90
N TYR A 128 12.85 -7.84 -6.42
CA TYR A 128 11.69 -8.16 -5.58
C TYR A 128 10.83 -9.26 -6.18
N LYS A 129 10.01 -9.88 -5.35
CA LYS A 129 8.97 -10.84 -5.73
C LYS A 129 7.68 -10.52 -4.99
N VAL A 130 6.55 -10.63 -5.67
CA VAL A 130 5.22 -10.60 -5.05
C VAL A 130 4.67 -12.01 -5.04
N THR A 131 4.25 -12.47 -3.88
CA THR A 131 3.75 -13.83 -3.69
C THR A 131 2.51 -13.88 -2.81
N THR A 132 1.82 -15.00 -2.82
CA THR A 132 0.78 -15.39 -1.87
C THR A 132 1.11 -16.77 -1.32
N ARG A 133 0.57 -17.09 -0.14
CA ARG A 133 0.62 -18.46 0.39
C ARG A 133 -0.70 -18.80 1.06
N GLN A 134 -1.35 -19.83 0.53
CA GLN A 134 -2.60 -20.36 1.06
C GLN A 134 -2.35 -21.41 2.15
N ALA A 135 -3.22 -21.47 3.13
CA ALA A 135 -3.29 -22.57 4.07
C ALA A 135 -3.92 -23.79 3.39
N GLN A 136 -3.56 -24.99 3.88
CA GLN A 136 -4.15 -26.24 3.39
C GLN A 136 -5.43 -26.64 4.15
N SER A 137 -5.92 -25.78 5.04
CA SER A 137 -7.12 -25.98 5.85
C SER A 137 -8.02 -24.76 5.77
N ASP A 138 -9.32 -24.98 5.86
CA ASP A 138 -10.29 -23.92 6.11
C ASP A 138 -10.08 -23.36 7.53
N ARG A 139 -9.70 -22.10 7.62
CA ARG A 139 -9.35 -21.42 8.89
C ARG A 139 -10.38 -20.39 9.30
N ASN A 140 -11.22 -19.95 8.37
CA ASN A 140 -12.27 -18.97 8.59
C ASN A 140 -13.68 -19.59 8.69
N GLY A 141 -13.85 -20.88 8.32
CA GLY A 141 -15.09 -21.63 8.44
C GLY A 141 -16.06 -21.44 7.27
N ASP A 142 -15.59 -20.96 6.11
CA ASP A 142 -16.42 -20.74 4.91
C ASP A 142 -16.54 -21.98 4.01
N GLY A 143 -15.87 -23.06 4.34
CA GLY A 143 -15.84 -24.31 3.57
C GLY A 143 -14.79 -24.34 2.46
N ILE A 144 -13.99 -23.29 2.28
CA ILE A 144 -12.98 -23.15 1.22
C ILE A 144 -11.56 -23.16 1.79
N LYS A 145 -10.66 -23.93 1.20
CA LYS A 145 -9.25 -24.03 1.64
C LYS A 145 -8.36 -23.03 0.89
N ASN A 146 -8.68 -21.76 0.96
CA ASN A 146 -7.91 -20.68 0.33
C ASN A 146 -7.43 -19.60 1.31
N ASP A 147 -7.58 -19.85 2.59
CA ASP A 147 -7.20 -18.92 3.65
C ASP A 147 -5.72 -18.55 3.65
N ASN A 148 -5.41 -17.42 4.28
CA ASN A 148 -4.04 -16.98 4.44
C ASN A 148 -3.25 -17.95 5.35
N TYR A 149 -2.10 -18.41 4.86
CA TYR A 149 -1.18 -19.26 5.63
C TYR A 149 -0.61 -18.53 6.85
N TYR A 150 -0.20 -17.27 6.66
CA TYR A 150 0.42 -16.47 7.71
C TYR A 150 -0.62 -15.95 8.70
N GLY A 151 -0.40 -16.25 10.00
CA GLY A 151 -1.37 -15.90 11.05
C GLY A 151 -1.66 -14.40 11.14
N VAL A 152 -0.69 -13.53 10.85
CA VAL A 152 -0.88 -12.07 10.84
C VAL A 152 -1.82 -11.64 9.71
N LEU A 153 -1.65 -12.17 8.50
CA LEU A 153 -2.54 -11.89 7.37
C LEU A 153 -3.93 -12.50 7.57
N HIS A 154 -4.01 -13.72 8.13
CA HIS A 154 -5.28 -14.32 8.51
C HIS A 154 -6.01 -13.44 9.54
N GLY A 155 -5.30 -12.95 10.56
CA GLY A 155 -5.89 -12.06 11.58
C GLY A 155 -6.41 -10.74 11.02
N ALA A 156 -5.65 -10.11 10.11
CA ALA A 156 -6.05 -8.87 9.43
C ALA A 156 -7.30 -9.10 8.56
N ARG A 157 -7.35 -10.23 7.83
CA ARG A 157 -8.51 -10.62 7.04
C ARG A 157 -9.77 -10.79 7.89
N LEU A 158 -9.67 -11.45 9.07
CA LEU A 158 -10.81 -11.65 9.98
C LEU A 158 -11.47 -10.34 10.44
N VAL A 159 -10.78 -9.21 10.30
CA VAL A 159 -11.31 -7.88 10.62
C VAL A 159 -11.50 -6.99 9.38
N GLY A 160 -11.34 -7.56 8.17
CA GLY A 160 -11.57 -6.88 6.89
C GLY A 160 -10.51 -5.85 6.51
N THR A 161 -9.29 -5.98 7.05
CA THR A 161 -8.18 -5.05 6.73
C THR A 161 -7.28 -5.67 5.66
N PRO A 162 -7.05 -4.98 4.52
CA PRO A 162 -6.06 -5.39 3.53
C PRO A 162 -4.67 -5.46 4.14
N GLY A 163 -3.88 -6.50 3.79
CA GLY A 163 -2.60 -6.68 4.45
C GLY A 163 -1.51 -7.32 3.60
N VAL A 164 -0.28 -6.94 3.93
CA VAL A 164 0.95 -7.46 3.34
C VAL A 164 1.99 -7.75 4.42
N ILE A 165 2.89 -8.70 4.14
CA ILE A 165 4.16 -8.86 4.84
C ILE A 165 5.24 -8.34 3.91
N LEU A 166 6.11 -7.48 4.43
CA LEU A 166 7.25 -6.92 3.72
C LEU A 166 8.53 -7.57 4.25
N GLU A 167 9.14 -8.44 3.44
CA GLU A 167 10.42 -9.07 3.73
C GLU A 167 11.54 -8.25 3.09
N HIS A 168 12.26 -7.50 3.90
CA HIS A 168 13.33 -6.58 3.50
C HIS A 168 14.65 -7.32 3.21
N GLY A 169 14.62 -8.23 2.23
CA GLY A 169 15.73 -9.09 1.89
C GLY A 169 15.93 -10.23 2.90
N PHE A 170 17.12 -10.81 2.91
CA PHE A 170 17.40 -12.03 3.68
C PHE A 170 18.47 -11.77 4.75
N HIS A 171 18.15 -12.07 6.02
CA HIS A 171 19.14 -11.97 7.10
C HIS A 171 20.16 -13.12 7.10
N THR A 172 20.05 -14.02 6.13
CA THR A 172 21.06 -15.05 5.78
C THR A 172 22.01 -14.58 4.67
N HIS A 173 21.88 -13.33 4.15
CA HIS A 173 22.74 -12.80 3.09
C HIS A 173 23.57 -11.63 3.62
N THR A 174 24.91 -11.73 3.53
CA THR A 174 25.85 -10.81 4.17
C THR A 174 25.64 -9.35 3.79
N LYS A 175 25.52 -9.03 2.50
CA LYS A 175 25.32 -7.65 2.05
C LYS A 175 24.00 -7.07 2.55
N THR A 176 22.94 -7.86 2.54
CA THR A 176 21.62 -7.46 3.05
C THR A 176 21.70 -7.11 4.53
N VAL A 177 22.28 -7.98 5.35
CA VAL A 177 22.41 -7.72 6.80
C VAL A 177 23.22 -6.46 7.08
N ARG A 178 24.37 -6.31 6.43
CA ARG A 178 25.22 -5.11 6.59
C ARG A 178 24.51 -3.83 6.14
N TRP A 179 23.61 -3.92 5.17
CA TRP A 179 22.77 -2.81 4.74
C TRP A 179 21.70 -2.47 5.78
N LEU A 180 21.01 -3.48 6.32
CA LEU A 180 19.94 -3.35 7.31
C LEU A 180 20.42 -2.93 8.70
N LEU A 181 21.70 -3.16 9.04
CA LEU A 181 22.29 -2.71 10.29
C LEU A 181 22.53 -1.19 10.35
N LYS A 182 22.50 -0.49 9.23
CA LYS A 182 22.75 0.95 9.18
C LYS A 182 21.47 1.73 9.35
N ASP A 183 21.35 2.47 10.44
CA ASP A 183 20.16 3.29 10.72
C ASP A 183 19.88 4.32 9.61
N GLU A 184 20.89 4.88 8.95
CA GLU A 184 20.75 5.76 7.80
C GLU A 184 20.07 5.10 6.59
N ASN A 185 20.28 3.80 6.41
CA ASN A 185 19.61 3.03 5.35
C ASN A 185 18.16 2.71 5.73
N LEU A 186 17.92 2.35 6.99
CA LEU A 186 16.55 2.14 7.49
C LEU A 186 15.73 3.43 7.39
N GLU A 187 16.34 4.59 7.66
CA GLU A 187 15.68 5.89 7.53
C GLU A 187 15.28 6.20 6.07
N LYS A 188 16.18 5.94 5.11
CA LYS A 188 15.89 6.06 3.67
C LYS A 188 14.77 5.13 3.24
N LEU A 189 14.79 3.87 3.71
CA LEU A 189 13.79 2.87 3.42
C LEU A 189 12.43 3.28 3.98
N ALA A 190 12.36 3.59 5.27
CA ALA A 190 11.15 4.01 5.96
C ALA A 190 10.49 5.25 5.30
N LYS A 191 11.31 6.22 4.90
CA LYS A 191 10.83 7.42 4.20
C LYS A 191 10.24 7.06 2.84
N ALA A 192 10.94 6.26 2.03
CA ALA A 192 10.48 5.86 0.70
C ALA A 192 9.19 5.01 0.78
N GLU A 193 9.09 4.13 1.77
CA GLU A 193 7.89 3.34 2.00
C GLU A 193 6.71 4.21 2.46
N ALA A 194 6.95 5.17 3.35
CA ALA A 194 5.92 6.11 3.79
C ALA A 194 5.41 6.98 2.62
N GLU A 195 6.31 7.47 1.75
CA GLU A 195 5.94 8.21 0.54
C GLU A 195 5.14 7.34 -0.46
N CYS A 196 5.48 6.05 -0.59
CA CYS A 196 4.72 5.11 -1.41
C CYS A 196 3.31 4.87 -0.86
N ILE A 197 3.19 4.69 0.45
CA ILE A 197 1.91 4.52 1.14
C ILE A 197 1.05 5.79 0.98
N ASP A 198 1.64 6.96 1.20
CA ASP A 198 0.96 8.25 1.04
C ASP A 198 0.43 8.42 -0.39
N LYS A 199 1.26 8.15 -1.39
CA LYS A 199 0.87 8.19 -2.80
C LYS A 199 -0.23 7.18 -3.13
N PHE A 200 -0.18 5.98 -2.55
CA PHE A 200 -1.19 4.95 -2.74
C PHE A 200 -2.57 5.40 -2.26
N PHE A 201 -2.66 6.07 -1.11
CA PHE A 201 -3.91 6.55 -0.54
C PHE A 201 -4.32 7.95 -1.03
N LYS A 202 -3.37 8.74 -1.49
CA LYS A 202 -3.63 10.00 -2.20
C LYS A 202 -3.88 9.77 -3.67
N LYS A 203 -4.20 8.51 -4.10
CA LYS A 203 -4.63 8.31 -5.49
C LYS A 203 -5.38 9.55 -5.92
N GLU A 204 -4.82 10.24 -6.91
CA GLU A 204 -5.41 11.42 -7.49
C GLU A 204 -6.91 11.19 -7.54
N ALA A 205 -7.68 12.01 -6.82
CA ALA A 205 -9.09 12.15 -7.13
C ALA A 205 -9.12 12.24 -8.66
N PRO A 206 -9.90 11.40 -9.39
CA PRO A 206 -9.82 11.31 -10.85
C PRO A 206 -9.59 12.73 -11.32
N GLN A 207 -8.42 13.00 -11.96
CA GLN A 207 -8.15 14.36 -12.42
C GLN A 207 -9.39 14.71 -13.18
N GLU A 208 -10.18 15.67 -12.67
CA GLU A 208 -11.34 16.13 -13.43
C GLU A 208 -10.76 16.46 -14.80
N PRO A 209 -11.22 15.82 -15.87
CA PRO A 209 -10.63 15.97 -17.19
C PRO A 209 -10.46 17.47 -17.37
N LYS A 210 -9.23 17.93 -17.65
CA LYS A 210 -8.91 19.37 -17.75
C LYS A 210 -10.04 20.03 -18.47
N ALA A 211 -10.75 20.96 -17.81
CA ALA A 211 -11.95 21.56 -18.35
C ALA A 211 -11.60 22.20 -19.69
N GLU A 212 -12.13 21.66 -20.77
CA GLU A 212 -11.97 22.21 -22.11
C GLU A 212 -13.17 23.11 -22.40
N TYR A 213 -12.90 24.26 -23.00
CA TYR A 213 -13.92 25.26 -23.27
C TYR A 213 -13.97 25.58 -24.77
N HIS A 214 -15.17 25.64 -25.29
CA HIS A 214 -15.48 26.28 -26.57
C HIS A 214 -15.79 27.74 -26.34
N VAL A 215 -15.24 28.63 -27.17
CA VAL A 215 -15.62 30.06 -27.17
C VAL A 215 -16.66 30.29 -28.25
N VAL A 216 -17.84 30.73 -27.87
CA VAL A 216 -18.97 30.94 -28.77
C VAL A 216 -18.63 31.98 -29.84
N LYS A 217 -18.83 31.60 -31.09
CA LYS A 217 -18.68 32.46 -32.27
C LYS A 217 -20.04 32.98 -32.74
N SER A 218 -20.01 34.04 -33.55
CA SER A 218 -21.25 34.59 -34.14
C SER A 218 -22.05 33.53 -34.91
N GLY A 219 -23.36 33.42 -34.64
CA GLY A 219 -24.27 32.47 -35.27
C GLY A 219 -24.25 31.07 -34.71
N GLU A 220 -23.48 30.79 -33.64
CA GLU A 220 -23.50 29.50 -32.99
C GLU A 220 -24.65 29.42 -31.96
N VAL A 221 -25.18 28.21 -31.83
CA VAL A 221 -26.20 27.84 -30.83
C VAL A 221 -25.72 26.66 -30.00
N LEU A 222 -26.11 26.59 -28.74
CA LEU A 222 -25.61 25.59 -27.78
C LEU A 222 -25.78 24.16 -28.28
N GLY A 223 -26.91 23.81 -28.91
CA GLY A 223 -27.17 22.47 -29.43
C GLY A 223 -26.24 22.06 -30.57
N ARG A 224 -25.78 23.02 -31.40
CA ARG A 224 -24.80 22.75 -32.46
C ARG A 224 -23.41 22.59 -31.89
N ILE A 225 -23.05 23.39 -30.90
CA ILE A 225 -21.79 23.26 -30.16
C ILE A 225 -21.74 21.88 -29.49
N ALA A 226 -22.77 21.46 -28.75
CA ALA A 226 -22.84 20.16 -28.14
C ALA A 226 -22.59 19.04 -29.17
N LYS A 227 -23.33 19.06 -30.28
CA LYS A 227 -23.19 18.05 -31.36
C LYS A 227 -21.77 18.00 -31.95
N ASN A 228 -21.11 19.13 -32.12
CA ASN A 228 -19.74 19.20 -32.68
C ASN A 228 -18.71 18.53 -31.75
N TYR A 229 -18.99 18.44 -30.45
CA TYR A 229 -18.13 17.77 -29.45
C TYR A 229 -18.69 16.42 -29.01
N GLY A 230 -19.67 15.87 -29.72
CA GLY A 230 -20.25 14.55 -29.40
C GLY A 230 -21.08 14.51 -28.12
N LEU A 231 -21.56 15.68 -27.64
CA LEU A 231 -22.36 15.80 -26.43
C LEU A 231 -23.85 15.94 -26.78
N THR A 232 -24.70 15.44 -25.91
CA THR A 232 -26.14 15.76 -25.90
C THR A 232 -26.35 17.16 -25.32
N LYS A 233 -27.53 17.71 -25.51
CA LYS A 233 -27.96 19.00 -24.96
C LYS A 233 -27.98 18.95 -23.42
N GLU A 234 -28.38 17.84 -22.86
CA GLU A 234 -28.44 17.58 -21.43
C GLU A 234 -27.05 17.52 -20.81
N GLU A 235 -26.08 16.88 -21.50
CA GLU A 235 -24.71 16.77 -21.03
C GLU A 235 -24.00 18.12 -21.03
N ILE A 236 -24.13 18.92 -22.09
CA ILE A 236 -23.49 20.24 -22.14
C ILE A 236 -24.11 21.20 -21.13
N LEU A 237 -25.39 21.10 -20.82
CA LEU A 237 -26.04 21.89 -19.78
C LEU A 237 -25.60 21.45 -18.38
N ARG A 238 -25.38 20.15 -18.15
CA ARG A 238 -24.82 19.65 -16.89
C ARG A 238 -23.40 20.14 -16.63
N LEU A 239 -22.60 20.26 -17.70
CA LEU A 239 -21.24 20.82 -17.62
C LEU A 239 -21.23 22.35 -17.39
N ASN A 240 -22.36 23.05 -17.68
CA ASN A 240 -22.50 24.50 -17.62
C ASN A 240 -23.78 24.90 -16.85
N PRO A 241 -23.84 24.62 -15.54
CA PRO A 241 -25.05 24.86 -14.73
C PRO A 241 -25.45 26.35 -14.63
N GLU A 242 -24.54 27.26 -14.99
CA GLU A 242 -24.79 28.69 -15.07
C GLU A 242 -25.69 29.09 -16.26
N ILE A 243 -25.77 28.24 -17.30
CA ILE A 243 -26.63 28.50 -18.47
C ILE A 243 -28.08 28.14 -18.14
N LYS A 244 -28.84 29.10 -17.68
CA LYS A 244 -30.25 28.90 -17.32
C LYS A 244 -31.18 28.77 -18.53
N ASN A 245 -30.85 29.45 -19.64
CA ASN A 245 -31.59 29.36 -20.89
C ASN A 245 -30.65 28.94 -22.03
N PRO A 246 -30.80 27.70 -22.57
CA PRO A 246 -29.92 27.17 -23.62
C PRO A 246 -30.03 27.90 -24.96
N ASN A 247 -31.02 28.75 -25.12
CA ASN A 247 -31.22 29.55 -26.32
C ASN A 247 -30.55 30.94 -26.21
N LEU A 248 -30.00 31.28 -25.04
CA LEU A 248 -29.35 32.56 -24.77
C LEU A 248 -27.89 32.34 -24.41
N ILE A 249 -27.05 32.18 -25.42
CA ILE A 249 -25.58 32.19 -25.31
C ILE A 249 -25.01 33.36 -26.10
N GLY A 250 -24.01 34.00 -25.54
CA GLY A 250 -23.39 35.19 -26.15
C GLY A 250 -22.09 34.90 -26.88
N VAL A 251 -21.82 35.67 -27.93
CA VAL A 251 -20.48 35.61 -28.61
C VAL A 251 -19.39 35.95 -27.58
N GLY A 252 -18.32 35.12 -27.58
CA GLY A 252 -17.24 35.19 -26.59
C GLY A 252 -17.50 34.44 -25.30
N GLN A 253 -18.71 33.92 -25.03
CA GLN A 253 -18.99 33.10 -23.87
C GLN A 253 -18.17 31.79 -23.94
N LYS A 254 -17.56 31.41 -22.82
CA LYS A 254 -16.87 30.13 -22.68
C LYS A 254 -17.86 29.05 -22.26
N ILE A 255 -18.01 28.02 -23.06
CA ILE A 255 -18.86 26.85 -22.79
C ILE A 255 -17.98 25.66 -22.47
N ARG A 256 -18.11 25.08 -21.30
CA ARG A 256 -17.37 23.86 -20.92
C ARG A 256 -17.86 22.69 -21.76
N ILE A 257 -16.94 21.98 -22.40
CA ILE A 257 -17.21 20.85 -23.29
C ILE A 257 -16.64 19.52 -22.79
N LYS A 258 -15.86 19.60 -21.65
CA LYS A 258 -15.30 18.44 -21.01
C LYS A 258 -15.07 18.66 -19.52
#